data_310d0d03bb77acc8399841999c485318
#
_entry.id   310d0d03bb77acc8399841999c485318
#
_cell.length_a   1.000
_cell.length_b   1.000
_cell.length_c   1.000
_cell.angle_alpha   90.00
_cell.angle_beta   90.00
_cell.angle_gamma   90.00
#
_symmetry.space_group_name_H-M   'P 1'
#
loop_
_entity.id
_entity.type
_entity.pdbx_description
1 polymer ?
#
loop_
_entity_poly.entity_id
_entity_poly.type
_entity_poly.pdbx_seq_one_letter_code
_entity_poly.pdbx_strand_id
1 'polypeptide(L)' 'MKAESRIIFLEETHRILDVEIQRLEETSPGNPAIIYLKKQKLKIKDDIENLKKLQSTD' A
#
# COMPACT_ATOMS: atom_id res chain seq x y z
N MET A 1 9.20 16.60 -4.77
CA MET A 1 7.78 16.19 -4.75
C MET A 1 7.17 16.57 -3.42
N LYS A 2 6.01 17.19 -3.43
CA LYS A 2 5.33 17.56 -2.19
C LYS A 2 4.77 16.32 -1.48
N ALA A 3 4.67 16.39 -0.15
CA ALA A 3 4.18 15.27 0.65
C ALA A 3 2.77 14.84 0.23
N GLU A 4 1.92 15.79 -0.14
CA GLU A 4 0.57 15.49 -0.60
C GLU A 4 0.56 14.63 -1.85
N SER A 5 1.39 14.97 -2.83
CA SER A 5 1.49 14.18 -4.07
C SER A 5 2.01 12.78 -3.79
N ARG A 6 2.97 12.68 -2.87
CA ARG A 6 3.52 11.38 -2.48
C ARG A 6 2.49 10.53 -1.77
N ILE A 7 1.69 11.14 -0.89
CA ILE A 7 0.62 10.42 -0.20
C ILE A 7 -0.39 9.88 -1.21
N ILE A 8 -0.81 10.72 -2.17
CA ILE A 8 -1.76 10.28 -3.21
C ILE A 8 -1.19 9.11 -3.99
N PHE A 9 0.08 9.18 -4.38
CA PHE A 9 0.74 8.10 -5.11
C PHE A 9 0.74 6.82 -4.29
N LEU A 10 1.08 6.91 -3.02
CA LEU A 10 1.12 5.74 -2.13
C LEU A 10 -0.26 5.16 -1.90
N GLU A 11 -1.28 6.00 -1.76
CA GLU A 11 -2.65 5.54 -1.59
C GLU A 11 -3.13 4.79 -2.83
N GLU A 12 -2.79 5.28 -4.02
CA GLU A 12 -3.12 4.58 -5.26
C GLU A 12 -2.41 3.24 -5.35
N THR A 13 -1.13 3.22 -4.98
CA THR A 13 -0.35 1.99 -4.98
C THR A 13 -0.93 0.99 -3.99
N HIS A 14 -1.33 1.45 -2.81
CA HIS A 14 -1.96 0.59 -1.80
C HIS A 14 -3.23 -0.05 -2.36
N ARG A 15 -4.04 0.73 -3.04
CA ARG A 15 -5.29 0.24 -3.63
C ARG A 15 -5.01 -0.81 -4.72
N ILE A 16 -4.01 -0.55 -5.56
CA ILE A 16 -3.62 -1.50 -6.61
C ILE A 16 -3.17 -2.82 -5.99
N LEU A 17 -2.36 -2.76 -4.94
CA LEU A 17 -1.91 -3.97 -4.26
C LEU A 17 -3.08 -4.74 -3.66
N ASP A 18 -4.04 -4.03 -3.08
CA ASP A 18 -5.19 -4.66 -2.47
C ASP A 18 -6.01 -5.43 -3.51
N VAL A 19 -6.22 -4.82 -4.69
CA VAL A 19 -6.94 -5.47 -5.80
C VAL A 19 -6.18 -6.71 -6.27
N GLU A 20 -4.86 -6.62 -6.41
CA GLU A 20 -4.04 -7.74 -6.86
C GLU A 20 -4.09 -8.90 -5.85
N ILE A 21 -4.04 -8.57 -4.55
CA ILE A 21 -4.13 -9.58 -3.50
C ILE A 21 -5.47 -10.31 -3.58
N GLN A 22 -6.55 -9.56 -3.70
CA GLN A 22 -7.89 -10.15 -3.81
C GLN A 22 -8.00 -11.06 -5.01
N ARG A 23 -7.47 -10.62 -6.15
CA ARG A 23 -7.50 -11.42 -7.37
C ARG A 23 -6.74 -12.73 -7.19
N LEU A 24 -5.55 -12.67 -6.60
CA LEU A 24 -4.76 -13.87 -6.37
C LEU A 24 -5.42 -14.79 -5.37
N GLU A 25 -6.04 -14.25 -4.33
CA GLU A 25 -6.74 -15.07 -3.35
C GLU A 25 -7.90 -15.82 -3.98
N GLU A 26 -8.54 -15.26 -4.97
CA GLU A 26 -9.65 -15.91 -5.67
C GLU A 26 -9.16 -16.94 -6.69
N THR A 27 -8.08 -16.65 -7.40
CA THR A 27 -7.62 -17.51 -8.51
C THR A 27 -6.51 -18.48 -8.11
N SER A 28 -5.65 -18.08 -7.17
CA SER A 28 -4.50 -18.90 -6.76
C SER A 28 -4.22 -18.71 -5.27
N PRO A 29 -5.12 -19.20 -4.39
CA PRO A 29 -5.00 -18.92 -2.95
C PRO A 29 -3.70 -19.41 -2.31
N GLY A 30 -3.02 -20.38 -2.93
CA GLY A 30 -1.75 -20.88 -2.43
C GLY A 30 -0.53 -20.16 -3.00
N ASN A 31 -0.73 -19.11 -3.77
CA ASN A 31 0.37 -18.42 -4.43
C ASN A 31 1.23 -17.65 -3.41
N PRO A 32 2.55 -17.92 -3.35
CA PRO A 32 3.42 -17.22 -2.40
C PRO A 32 3.51 -15.71 -2.65
N ALA A 33 3.16 -15.24 -3.84
CA ALA A 33 3.13 -13.82 -4.13
C ALA A 33 2.13 -13.08 -3.24
N ILE A 34 1.10 -13.76 -2.74
CA ILE A 34 0.11 -13.16 -1.85
C ILE A 34 0.80 -12.63 -0.59
N ILE A 35 1.68 -13.42 0.00
CA ILE A 35 2.40 -13.01 1.21
C ILE A 35 3.28 -11.82 0.91
N TYR A 36 3.99 -11.86 -0.21
CA TYR A 36 4.86 -10.76 -0.62
C TYR A 36 4.07 -9.46 -0.80
N LEU A 37 2.93 -9.54 -1.50
CA LEU A 37 2.11 -8.37 -1.76
C LEU A 37 1.50 -7.81 -0.47
N LYS A 38 1.11 -8.68 0.46
CA LYS A 38 0.59 -8.23 1.75
C LYS A 38 1.64 -7.48 2.55
N LYS A 39 2.90 -7.91 2.49
CA LYS A 39 4.00 -7.21 3.14
C LYS A 39 4.23 -5.84 2.51
N GLN A 40 4.17 -5.77 1.18
CA GLN A 40 4.32 -4.50 0.48
C GLN A 40 3.18 -3.54 0.83
N LYS A 41 1.96 -4.05 0.89
CA LYS A 41 0.80 -3.24 1.25
C LYS A 41 0.97 -2.64 2.66
N LEU A 42 1.41 -3.44 3.60
CA LEU A 42 1.63 -2.99 4.96
C LEU A 42 2.70 -1.90 5.03
N LYS A 43 3.80 -2.09 4.32
CA LYS A 43 4.87 -1.10 4.28
C LYS A 43 4.38 0.23 3.72
N ILE A 44 3.59 0.18 2.65
CA ILE A 44 3.07 1.39 2.04
C ILE A 44 2.11 2.10 2.98
N LYS A 45 1.28 1.35 3.70
CA LYS A 45 0.39 1.91 4.70
C LYS A 45 1.19 2.65 5.79
N ASP A 46 2.28 2.05 6.25
CA ASP A 46 3.14 2.69 7.24
C ASP A 46 3.76 3.98 6.70
N ASP A 47 4.19 3.97 5.44
CA ASP A 47 4.75 5.15 4.80
C ASP A 47 3.72 6.27 4.70
N ILE A 48 2.48 5.93 4.36
CA ILE A 48 1.39 6.90 4.30
C ILE A 48 1.17 7.53 5.68
N GLU A 49 1.10 6.71 6.71
CA GLU A 49 0.89 7.21 8.07
C GLU A 49 2.01 8.13 8.52
N ASN A 50 3.25 7.76 8.20
CA ASN A 50 4.41 8.59 8.54
C ASN A 50 4.36 9.94 7.83
N LEU A 51 3.99 9.95 6.55
CA LEU A 51 3.89 11.20 5.81
C LEU A 51 2.77 12.08 6.35
N LYS A 52 1.65 11.48 6.73
CA LYS A 52 0.55 12.24 7.32
C LYS A 52 0.92 12.85 8.65
N LYS A 53 1.71 12.13 9.45
CA LYS A 53 2.22 12.68 10.72
C LYS A 53 3.11 13.88 10.48
N LEU A 54 4.01 13.78 9.52
CA LEU A 54 4.90 14.89 9.18
C LEU A 54 4.10 16.10 8.69
N GLN A 55 3.04 15.84 7.95
CA GLN A 55 2.21 16.90 7.40
C GLN A 55 1.40 17.62 8.48
N SER A 56 0.97 16.91 9.51
CA SER A 56 0.16 17.50 10.56
C SER A 56 0.97 18.04 11.73
N THR A 57 2.29 17.94 11.68
CA THR A 57 3.18 18.50 12.70
C THR A 57 3.51 19.93 12.34
N ASP A 58 2.97 20.85 13.04
CA ASP A 58 3.26 22.28 12.83
C ASP A 58 4.27 22.78 13.82
#